data_6d36725a74c0e9d244765e4731ff566b
#
_entry.id   6d36725a74c0e9d244765e4731ff566b
#
_cell.length_a   1.000
_cell.length_b   1.000
_cell.length_c   1.000
_cell.angle_alpha   90.00
_cell.angle_beta   90.00
_cell.angle_gamma   90.00
#
_symmetry.space_group_name_H-M   'P 1'
#
loop_
_entity.id
_entity.type
_entity.pdbx_description
1 polymer ?
#
loop_
_entity_poly.entity_id
_entity_poly.type
_entity_poly.pdbx_seq_one_letter_code
_entity_poly.pdbx_strand_id
1 'polypeptide(L)'
;MTKLSVNINKIAVIRNSRGGNLPDVVKAALAIEGFGADGITVHPRPDARHIRYDDVRNLKRVIATELNIEGNPIDSFVDLVCEVCPAQVTLVPDAPDAITSNAGWDTVAHREFLTSMCELFHRYGIRVSIFVDPKPEMVRGAKECGADRVELYTEAYAAGYAADREAAIAPYVEAAEAARECGLGLNGGHDLSLENLAYFCERIPWCDEVSIGHALISDALYYGLENTVQMYQREIRKAK
;
A
#
# COMPACT_ATOMS: atom_id res chain seq x y z
N MET A 1 -11.82 -9.22 8.44
CA MET A 1 -11.27 -8.10 9.24
C MET A 1 -10.19 -7.45 8.42
N THR A 2 -10.24 -6.15 8.26
CA THR A 2 -9.23 -5.36 7.54
C THR A 2 -7.85 -5.58 8.16
N LYS A 3 -6.86 -5.91 7.34
CA LYS A 3 -5.46 -6.12 7.75
C LYS A 3 -4.72 -4.78 7.78
N LEU A 4 -3.74 -4.66 8.67
CA LEU A 4 -2.79 -3.55 8.70
C LEU A 4 -1.47 -3.97 8.07
N SER A 5 -1.15 -3.43 6.90
CA SER A 5 0.19 -3.48 6.32
C SER A 5 0.93 -2.18 6.65
N VAL A 6 2.13 -2.27 7.21
CA VAL A 6 2.92 -1.09 7.57
C VAL A 6 3.93 -0.79 6.46
N ASN A 7 3.79 0.38 5.83
CA ASN A 7 4.74 0.86 4.85
C ASN A 7 5.96 1.48 5.56
N ILE A 8 7.11 0.84 5.43
CA ILE A 8 8.34 1.18 6.16
C ILE A 8 9.30 2.10 5.38
N ASN A 9 8.86 2.70 4.27
CA ASN A 9 9.69 3.60 3.47
C ASN A 9 10.29 4.74 4.30
N LYS A 10 9.54 5.33 5.24
CA LYS A 10 10.03 6.45 6.06
C LYS A 10 11.14 6.05 7.03
N ILE A 11 11.15 4.81 7.50
CA ILE A 11 12.28 4.27 8.29
C ILE A 11 13.55 4.25 7.43
N ALA A 12 13.43 3.81 6.18
CA ALA A 12 14.55 3.81 5.24
C ALA A 12 15.01 5.23 4.87
N VAL A 13 14.10 6.22 4.80
CA VAL A 13 14.48 7.66 4.64
C VAL A 13 15.37 8.10 5.78
N ILE A 14 15.00 7.82 7.04
CA ILE A 14 15.80 8.17 8.22
C ILE A 14 17.17 7.49 8.15
N ARG A 15 17.24 6.20 7.83
CA ARG A 15 18.50 5.47 7.61
C ARG A 15 19.39 6.15 6.58
N ASN A 16 18.82 6.48 5.43
CA ASN A 16 19.59 7.04 4.31
C ASN A 16 20.12 8.45 4.58
N SER A 17 19.52 9.19 5.51
CA SER A 17 19.93 10.56 5.83
C SER A 17 21.36 10.65 6.40
N ARG A 18 21.96 9.56 6.91
CA ARG A 18 23.31 9.54 7.48
C ARG A 18 24.28 8.54 6.85
N GLY A 19 23.86 7.81 5.82
CA GLY A 19 24.72 6.86 5.10
C GLY A 19 25.10 5.58 5.86
N GLY A 20 24.57 5.38 7.08
CA GLY A 20 24.74 4.15 7.86
C GLY A 20 23.60 3.13 7.65
N ASN A 21 23.42 2.21 8.60
CA ASN A 21 22.31 1.25 8.63
C ASN A 21 21.41 1.43 9.88
N LEU A 22 21.27 2.65 10.39
CA LEU A 22 20.38 2.97 11.49
C LEU A 22 19.38 4.07 11.09
N PRO A 23 18.07 3.82 11.35
CA PRO A 23 17.46 2.59 11.83
C PRO A 23 17.60 1.44 10.83
N ASP A 24 17.81 0.21 11.33
CA ASP A 24 17.88 -0.99 10.51
C ASP A 24 16.48 -1.37 10.02
N VAL A 25 16.28 -1.38 8.70
CA VAL A 25 14.98 -1.61 8.05
C VAL A 25 14.44 -3.01 8.33
N VAL A 26 15.33 -4.01 8.35
CA VAL A 26 14.95 -5.41 8.62
C VAL A 26 14.53 -5.58 10.08
N LYS A 27 15.31 -5.03 11.02
CA LYS A 27 14.94 -5.07 12.44
C LYS A 27 13.64 -4.35 12.72
N ALA A 28 13.41 -3.23 12.05
CA ALA A 28 12.16 -2.47 12.19
C ALA A 28 10.96 -3.28 11.67
N ALA A 29 11.09 -3.96 10.52
CA ALA A 29 10.05 -4.81 9.98
C ALA A 29 9.69 -5.96 10.94
N LEU A 30 10.70 -6.69 11.45
CA LEU A 30 10.50 -7.77 12.43
C LEU A 30 9.84 -7.27 13.73
N ALA A 31 10.22 -6.09 14.21
CA ALA A 31 9.58 -5.48 15.37
C ALA A 31 8.11 -5.14 15.09
N ILE A 32 7.81 -4.55 13.93
CA ILE A 32 6.45 -4.19 13.49
C ILE A 32 5.57 -5.45 13.39
N GLU A 33 6.07 -6.55 12.83
CA GLU A 33 5.37 -7.84 12.86
C GLU A 33 5.09 -8.31 14.29
N GLY A 34 6.11 -8.25 15.17
CA GLY A 34 5.97 -8.60 16.59
C GLY A 34 4.97 -7.74 17.34
N PHE A 35 4.71 -6.52 16.89
CA PHE A 35 3.72 -5.60 17.46
C PHE A 35 2.29 -5.83 16.90
N GLY A 36 2.14 -6.75 15.97
CA GLY A 36 0.85 -7.23 15.47
C GLY A 36 0.43 -6.67 14.11
N ALA A 37 1.35 -6.14 13.30
CA ALA A 37 1.05 -5.84 11.90
C ALA A 37 0.81 -7.14 11.12
N ASP A 38 -0.10 -7.08 10.14
CA ASP A 38 -0.49 -8.22 9.30
C ASP A 38 0.35 -8.30 8.02
N GLY A 39 1.09 -7.25 7.69
CA GLY A 39 1.95 -7.18 6.51
C GLY A 39 2.97 -6.04 6.58
N ILE A 40 3.94 -6.14 5.70
CA ILE A 40 4.97 -5.11 5.47
C ILE A 40 4.86 -4.65 4.01
N THR A 41 4.78 -3.35 3.82
CA THR A 41 4.79 -2.73 2.49
C THR A 41 6.08 -1.95 2.27
N VAL A 42 6.65 -2.08 1.08
CA VAL A 42 7.85 -1.36 0.64
C VAL A 42 7.72 -0.85 -0.78
N HIS A 43 8.30 0.32 -1.06
CA HIS A 43 8.35 0.89 -2.39
C HIS A 43 9.81 1.17 -2.80
N PRO A 44 10.51 0.19 -3.37
CA PRO A 44 11.89 0.38 -3.83
C PRO A 44 11.89 1.22 -5.11
N ARG A 45 12.36 2.46 -5.01
CA ARG A 45 12.52 3.34 -6.18
C ARG A 45 13.90 3.13 -6.81
N PRO A 46 14.05 3.34 -8.15
CA PRO A 46 15.32 3.13 -8.84
C PRO A 46 16.48 3.98 -8.28
N ASP A 47 16.18 5.17 -7.75
CA ASP A 47 17.17 6.08 -7.15
C ASP A 47 17.54 5.73 -5.70
N ALA A 48 16.94 4.69 -5.14
CA ALA A 48 17.17 4.20 -3.77
C ALA A 48 17.02 5.29 -2.68
N ARG A 49 16.17 6.32 -2.91
CA ARG A 49 15.95 7.43 -1.96
C ARG A 49 15.47 6.97 -0.58
N HIS A 50 14.85 5.80 -0.51
CA HIS A 50 14.44 5.14 0.74
C HIS A 50 14.74 3.64 0.71
N ILE A 51 13.81 2.75 0.41
CA ILE A 51 14.02 1.31 0.28
C ILE A 51 14.94 1.02 -0.90
N ARG A 52 15.96 0.21 -0.66
CA ARG A 52 16.90 -0.31 -1.67
C ARG A 52 16.43 -1.70 -2.12
N TYR A 53 16.84 -2.12 -3.31
CA TYR A 53 16.51 -3.46 -3.81
C TYR A 53 17.03 -4.57 -2.88
N ASP A 54 18.20 -4.38 -2.26
CA ASP A 54 18.73 -5.35 -1.28
C ASP A 54 17.93 -5.39 0.03
N ASP A 55 17.30 -4.28 0.44
CA ASP A 55 16.37 -4.30 1.57
C ASP A 55 15.21 -5.26 1.30
N VAL A 56 14.65 -5.21 0.08
CA VAL A 56 13.53 -6.07 -0.33
C VAL A 56 13.92 -7.55 -0.29
N ARG A 57 15.11 -7.90 -0.83
CA ARG A 57 15.64 -9.27 -0.78
C ARG A 57 15.83 -9.76 0.65
N ASN A 58 16.34 -8.90 1.51
CA ASN A 58 16.58 -9.23 2.91
C ASN A 58 15.26 -9.38 3.69
N LEU A 59 14.30 -8.52 3.48
CA LEU A 59 12.96 -8.59 4.08
C LEU A 59 12.26 -9.90 3.71
N LYS A 60 12.28 -10.30 2.44
CA LYS A 60 11.64 -11.54 1.99
C LYS A 60 12.13 -12.79 2.72
N ARG A 61 13.41 -12.79 3.16
CA ARG A 61 14.03 -13.94 3.84
C ARG A 61 13.63 -14.08 5.30
N VAL A 62 13.13 -13.01 5.91
CA VAL A 62 12.99 -12.95 7.38
C VAL A 62 11.58 -12.65 7.87
N ILE A 63 10.76 -11.93 7.10
CA ILE A 63 9.39 -11.63 7.51
C ILE A 63 8.49 -12.86 7.34
N ALA A 64 7.57 -13.04 8.27
CA ALA A 64 6.62 -14.15 8.30
C ALA A 64 5.23 -13.75 7.80
N THR A 65 4.93 -12.46 7.80
CA THR A 65 3.67 -11.89 7.30
C THR A 65 3.70 -11.63 5.78
N GLU A 66 2.69 -10.99 5.24
CA GLU A 66 2.65 -10.67 3.81
C GLU A 66 3.62 -9.54 3.47
N LEU A 67 4.49 -9.76 2.47
CA LEU A 67 5.28 -8.70 1.84
C LEU A 67 4.53 -8.17 0.63
N ASN A 68 4.25 -6.87 0.62
CA ASN A 68 3.76 -6.12 -0.53
C ASN A 68 4.88 -5.23 -1.09
N ILE A 69 5.16 -5.32 -2.39
CA ILE A 69 6.12 -4.46 -3.08
C ILE A 69 5.34 -3.52 -4.01
N GLU A 70 5.45 -2.22 -3.75
CA GLU A 70 4.83 -1.18 -4.57
C GLU A 70 5.84 -0.62 -5.58
N GLY A 71 5.38 -0.25 -6.76
CA GLY A 71 6.21 0.48 -7.71
C GLY A 71 5.67 0.54 -9.13
N ASN A 72 6.33 1.40 -9.93
CA ASN A 72 6.09 1.45 -11.36
C ASN A 72 6.76 0.23 -12.02
N PRO A 73 6.04 -0.53 -12.85
CA PRO A 73 6.55 -1.75 -13.49
C PRO A 73 7.53 -1.46 -14.65
N ILE A 74 8.63 -0.77 -14.34
CA ILE A 74 9.81 -0.68 -15.20
C ILE A 74 10.63 -1.98 -15.10
N ASP A 75 11.48 -2.26 -16.09
CA ASP A 75 12.21 -3.53 -16.20
C ASP A 75 12.92 -3.94 -14.89
N SER A 76 13.68 -3.04 -14.27
CA SER A 76 14.41 -3.33 -13.04
C SER A 76 13.50 -3.64 -11.84
N PHE A 77 12.31 -3.04 -11.78
CA PHE A 77 11.30 -3.35 -10.77
C PHE A 77 10.66 -4.72 -11.04
N VAL A 78 10.32 -5.00 -12.29
CA VAL A 78 9.75 -6.29 -12.71
C VAL A 78 10.72 -7.42 -12.39
N ASP A 79 12.00 -7.26 -12.73
CA ASP A 79 13.04 -8.23 -12.41
C ASP A 79 13.14 -8.50 -10.91
N LEU A 80 13.14 -7.45 -10.09
CA LEU A 80 13.17 -7.58 -8.63
C LEU A 80 11.94 -8.34 -8.09
N VAL A 81 10.74 -7.99 -8.55
CA VAL A 81 9.49 -8.60 -8.09
C VAL A 81 9.45 -10.09 -8.48
N CYS A 82 9.86 -10.42 -9.70
CA CYS A 82 9.94 -11.81 -10.17
C CYS A 82 11.02 -12.63 -9.43
N GLU A 83 12.15 -12.00 -9.06
CA GLU A 83 13.20 -12.63 -8.24
C GLU A 83 12.71 -12.92 -6.81
N VAL A 84 12.04 -11.94 -6.19
CA VAL A 84 11.63 -11.98 -4.77
C VAL A 84 10.37 -12.81 -4.57
N CYS A 85 9.46 -12.84 -5.54
CA CYS A 85 8.14 -13.48 -5.43
C CYS A 85 7.41 -13.08 -4.14
N PRO A 86 7.03 -11.78 -3.95
CA PRO A 86 6.31 -11.33 -2.77
C PRO A 86 4.90 -11.95 -2.70
N ALA A 87 4.21 -11.79 -1.58
CA ALA A 87 2.80 -12.17 -1.48
C ALA A 87 1.92 -11.31 -2.40
N GLN A 88 2.28 -10.02 -2.53
CA GLN A 88 1.57 -9.07 -3.37
C GLN A 88 2.54 -8.10 -4.04
N VAL A 89 2.19 -7.66 -5.24
CA VAL A 89 2.75 -6.48 -5.89
C VAL A 89 1.63 -5.45 -6.09
N THR A 90 1.90 -4.17 -5.77
CA THR A 90 0.99 -3.06 -6.07
C THR A 90 1.59 -2.21 -7.18
N LEU A 91 0.94 -2.17 -8.33
CA LEU A 91 1.37 -1.40 -9.50
C LEU A 91 0.99 0.08 -9.33
N VAL A 92 1.97 0.96 -9.34
CA VAL A 92 1.81 2.42 -9.16
C VAL A 92 2.35 3.15 -10.37
N PRO A 93 1.64 4.18 -10.94
CA PRO A 93 2.06 4.84 -12.18
C PRO A 93 3.14 5.91 -11.98
N ASP A 94 3.85 5.90 -10.85
CA ASP A 94 4.79 6.95 -10.49
C ASP A 94 5.90 7.12 -11.53
N ALA A 95 6.06 8.33 -12.05
CA ALA A 95 7.26 8.68 -12.82
C ALA A 95 8.52 8.54 -11.93
N PRO A 96 9.69 8.22 -12.50
CA PRO A 96 10.92 8.02 -11.71
C PRO A 96 11.33 9.23 -10.86
N ASP A 97 10.96 10.44 -11.27
CA ASP A 97 11.24 11.71 -10.60
C ASP A 97 10.11 12.16 -9.64
N ALA A 98 8.97 11.48 -9.61
CA ALA A 98 7.88 11.82 -8.71
C ALA A 98 8.32 11.73 -7.24
N ILE A 99 8.05 12.76 -6.43
CA ILE A 99 8.42 12.81 -5.00
C ILE A 99 7.62 11.76 -4.21
N THR A 100 6.33 11.64 -4.51
CA THR A 100 5.39 10.67 -3.94
C THR A 100 4.36 10.31 -4.99
N SER A 101 3.61 9.22 -4.76
CA SER A 101 2.46 8.87 -5.60
C SER A 101 1.41 9.97 -5.52
N ASN A 102 0.92 10.44 -6.65
CA ASN A 102 -0.01 11.56 -6.75
C ASN A 102 -1.19 11.32 -7.71
N ALA A 103 -1.27 10.13 -8.29
CA ALA A 103 -2.39 9.70 -9.13
C ALA A 103 -2.42 8.16 -9.22
N GLY A 104 -3.61 7.59 -9.42
CA GLY A 104 -3.79 6.19 -9.77
C GLY A 104 -3.59 5.92 -11.26
N TRP A 105 -3.52 4.65 -11.64
CA TRP A 105 -3.52 4.24 -13.04
C TRP A 105 -4.83 4.59 -13.75
N ASP A 106 -4.72 5.11 -14.96
CA ASP A 106 -5.80 5.06 -15.94
C ASP A 106 -5.84 3.64 -16.54
N THR A 107 -6.65 2.79 -15.93
CA THR A 107 -6.74 1.36 -16.27
C THR A 107 -7.40 1.11 -17.64
N VAL A 108 -8.12 2.08 -18.15
CA VAL A 108 -8.72 2.03 -19.50
C VAL A 108 -7.67 2.34 -20.56
N ALA A 109 -6.96 3.46 -20.39
CA ALA A 109 -5.93 3.88 -21.33
C ALA A 109 -4.71 2.93 -21.36
N HIS A 110 -4.36 2.32 -20.23
CA HIS A 110 -3.20 1.44 -20.10
C HIS A 110 -3.55 -0.07 -20.02
N ARG A 111 -4.75 -0.46 -20.50
CA ARG A 111 -5.26 -1.83 -20.37
C ARG A 111 -4.28 -2.90 -20.85
N GLU A 112 -3.79 -2.81 -22.06
CA GLU A 112 -2.89 -3.83 -22.65
C GLU A 112 -1.61 -4.01 -21.81
N PHE A 113 -1.01 -2.90 -21.40
CA PHE A 113 0.18 -2.92 -20.56
C PHE A 113 -0.09 -3.55 -19.21
N LEU A 114 -1.13 -3.11 -18.49
CA LEU A 114 -1.48 -3.64 -17.18
C LEU A 114 -1.88 -5.12 -17.24
N THR A 115 -2.58 -5.54 -18.30
CA THR A 115 -2.90 -6.96 -18.52
C THR A 115 -1.63 -7.79 -18.65
N SER A 116 -0.66 -7.34 -19.44
CA SER A 116 0.61 -8.06 -19.61
C SER A 116 1.39 -8.18 -18.28
N MET A 117 1.33 -7.17 -17.42
CA MET A 117 1.95 -7.20 -16.09
C MET A 117 1.22 -8.15 -15.13
N CYS A 118 -0.12 -8.12 -15.11
CA CYS A 118 -0.91 -9.07 -14.33
C CYS A 118 -0.61 -10.51 -14.72
N GLU A 119 -0.64 -10.83 -16.00
CA GLU A 119 -0.31 -12.16 -16.52
C GLU A 119 1.11 -12.60 -16.17
N LEU A 120 2.07 -11.66 -16.24
CA LEU A 120 3.45 -11.95 -15.88
C LEU A 120 3.56 -12.33 -14.40
N PHE A 121 3.06 -11.50 -13.49
CA PHE A 121 3.19 -11.74 -12.05
C PHE A 121 2.38 -12.95 -11.58
N HIS A 122 1.23 -13.24 -12.18
CA HIS A 122 0.46 -14.46 -11.92
C HIS A 122 1.25 -15.73 -12.25
N ARG A 123 2.09 -15.73 -13.29
CA ARG A 123 2.98 -16.89 -13.59
C ARG A 123 3.98 -17.17 -12.46
N TYR A 124 4.30 -16.17 -11.64
CA TYR A 124 5.13 -16.32 -10.45
C TYR A 124 4.32 -16.56 -9.17
N GLY A 125 3.00 -16.69 -9.27
CA GLY A 125 2.11 -16.89 -8.11
C GLY A 125 1.95 -15.65 -7.23
N ILE A 126 2.19 -14.46 -7.78
CA ILE A 126 2.13 -13.18 -7.07
C ILE A 126 0.74 -12.57 -7.25
N ARG A 127 0.10 -12.17 -6.16
CA ARG A 127 -1.16 -11.40 -6.18
C ARG A 127 -0.90 -10.00 -6.70
N VAL A 128 -1.71 -9.54 -7.66
CA VAL A 128 -1.55 -8.21 -8.28
C VAL A 128 -2.61 -7.25 -7.80
N SER A 129 -2.19 -6.13 -7.21
CA SER A 129 -3.01 -4.97 -6.88
C SER A 129 -2.67 -3.82 -7.82
N ILE A 130 -3.68 -3.07 -8.29
CA ILE A 130 -3.47 -1.86 -9.10
C ILE A 130 -3.90 -0.65 -8.29
N PHE A 131 -2.98 0.33 -8.17
CA PHE A 131 -3.24 1.59 -7.50
C PHE A 131 -4.08 2.50 -8.40
N VAL A 132 -5.27 2.93 -7.91
CA VAL A 132 -6.26 3.66 -8.71
C VAL A 132 -6.85 4.83 -7.93
N ASP A 133 -7.29 5.85 -8.66
CA ASP A 133 -8.17 6.87 -8.10
C ASP A 133 -9.53 6.24 -7.73
N PRO A 134 -10.27 6.82 -6.75
CA PRO A 134 -11.56 6.29 -6.30
C PRO A 134 -12.68 6.56 -7.32
N LYS A 135 -12.54 5.96 -8.51
CA LYS A 135 -13.49 6.05 -9.63
C LYS A 135 -13.93 4.65 -10.02
N PRO A 136 -15.24 4.33 -10.00
CA PRO A 136 -15.77 3.01 -10.37
C PRO A 136 -15.29 2.51 -11.74
N GLU A 137 -15.08 3.41 -12.70
CA GLU A 137 -14.56 3.05 -14.04
C GLU A 137 -13.13 2.51 -13.96
N MET A 138 -12.25 3.15 -13.17
CA MET A 138 -10.87 2.69 -13.00
C MET A 138 -10.81 1.33 -12.29
N VAL A 139 -11.71 1.11 -11.33
CA VAL A 139 -11.85 -0.18 -10.62
C VAL A 139 -12.30 -1.29 -11.58
N ARG A 140 -13.32 -1.04 -12.41
CA ARG A 140 -13.77 -2.02 -13.41
C ARG A 140 -12.68 -2.30 -14.45
N GLY A 141 -11.98 -1.25 -14.89
CA GLY A 141 -10.84 -1.40 -15.79
C GLY A 141 -9.72 -2.26 -15.20
N ALA A 142 -9.43 -2.13 -13.89
CA ALA A 142 -8.45 -2.98 -13.21
C ALA A 142 -8.87 -4.47 -13.24
N LYS A 143 -10.16 -4.76 -13.06
CA LYS A 143 -10.69 -6.13 -13.24
C LYS A 143 -10.48 -6.67 -14.64
N GLU A 144 -10.72 -5.84 -15.65
CA GLU A 144 -10.53 -6.22 -17.06
C GLU A 144 -9.04 -6.43 -17.40
N CYS A 145 -8.12 -5.77 -16.67
CA CYS A 145 -6.69 -6.04 -16.76
C CYS A 145 -6.26 -7.35 -16.08
N GLY A 146 -7.15 -8.02 -15.34
CA GLY A 146 -6.85 -9.25 -14.61
C GLY A 146 -6.30 -9.06 -13.20
N ALA A 147 -6.42 -7.88 -12.61
CA ALA A 147 -6.00 -7.64 -11.23
C ALA A 147 -6.78 -8.51 -10.23
N ASP A 148 -6.14 -8.86 -9.12
CA ASP A 148 -6.77 -9.54 -7.98
C ASP A 148 -7.36 -8.54 -6.99
N ARG A 149 -6.70 -7.37 -6.86
CA ARG A 149 -7.08 -6.28 -5.97
C ARG A 149 -6.94 -4.93 -6.64
N VAL A 150 -7.57 -3.94 -6.05
CA VAL A 150 -7.25 -2.52 -6.27
C VAL A 150 -6.87 -1.88 -4.95
N GLU A 151 -5.99 -0.88 -5.02
CA GLU A 151 -5.67 -0.01 -3.89
C GLU A 151 -6.15 1.40 -4.22
N LEU A 152 -7.04 1.94 -3.37
CA LEU A 152 -7.59 3.29 -3.54
C LEU A 152 -6.61 4.34 -3.01
N TYR A 153 -6.29 5.33 -3.83
CA TYR A 153 -5.52 6.51 -3.44
C TYR A 153 -6.35 7.41 -2.52
N THR A 154 -5.94 7.60 -1.27
CA THR A 154 -6.78 8.18 -0.21
C THR A 154 -6.46 9.63 0.16
N GLU A 155 -5.64 10.34 -0.62
CA GLU A 155 -5.27 11.74 -0.32
C GLU A 155 -6.49 12.66 -0.27
N ALA A 156 -7.36 12.63 -1.27
CA ALA A 156 -8.54 13.49 -1.31
C ALA A 156 -9.52 13.22 -0.14
N TYR A 157 -9.62 11.96 0.31
CA TYR A 157 -10.36 11.62 1.52
C TYR A 157 -9.74 12.26 2.75
N ALA A 158 -8.43 12.10 2.92
CA ALA A 158 -7.71 12.65 4.08
C ALA A 158 -7.78 14.17 4.12
N ALA A 159 -7.60 14.84 2.99
CA ALA A 159 -7.65 16.29 2.87
C ALA A 159 -9.07 16.85 3.15
N GLY A 160 -10.10 16.17 2.68
CA GLY A 160 -11.52 16.58 2.87
C GLY A 160 -12.11 16.19 4.22
N TYR A 161 -11.50 15.26 4.95
CA TYR A 161 -12.08 14.62 6.12
C TYR A 161 -12.52 15.59 7.24
N ALA A 162 -11.68 16.56 7.57
CA ALA A 162 -11.97 17.50 8.64
C ALA A 162 -13.08 18.51 8.27
N ALA A 163 -13.26 18.79 6.99
CA ALA A 163 -14.28 19.73 6.50
C ALA A 163 -15.65 19.05 6.37
N ASP A 164 -15.72 17.91 5.70
CA ASP A 164 -16.93 17.11 5.50
C ASP A 164 -16.56 15.65 5.21
N ARG A 165 -16.51 14.83 6.25
CA ARG A 165 -16.13 13.43 6.13
C ARG A 165 -17.12 12.59 5.31
N GLU A 166 -18.41 12.96 5.28
CA GLU A 166 -19.43 12.26 4.50
C GLU A 166 -19.21 12.50 3.00
N ALA A 167 -18.99 13.76 2.61
CA ALA A 167 -18.65 14.08 1.23
C ALA A 167 -17.29 13.50 0.82
N ALA A 168 -16.30 13.52 1.72
CA ALA A 168 -14.97 13.02 1.44
C ALA A 168 -14.93 11.50 1.20
N ILE A 169 -15.75 10.72 1.94
CA ILE A 169 -15.77 9.25 1.82
C ILE A 169 -16.65 8.76 0.66
N ALA A 170 -17.61 9.52 0.20
CA ALA A 170 -18.61 9.07 -0.77
C ALA A 170 -18.01 8.45 -2.05
N PRO A 171 -17.03 9.08 -2.74
CA PRO A 171 -16.41 8.47 -3.92
C PRO A 171 -15.70 7.14 -3.62
N TYR A 172 -15.16 6.98 -2.41
CA TYR A 172 -14.47 5.75 -1.98
C TYR A 172 -15.45 4.61 -1.75
N VAL A 173 -16.62 4.91 -1.18
CA VAL A 173 -17.70 3.91 -1.03
C VAL A 173 -18.18 3.44 -2.41
N GLU A 174 -18.40 4.35 -3.36
CA GLU A 174 -18.80 3.99 -4.72
C GLU A 174 -17.75 3.12 -5.43
N ALA A 175 -16.49 3.50 -5.33
CA ALA A 175 -15.38 2.72 -5.90
C ALA A 175 -15.22 1.35 -5.22
N ALA A 176 -15.40 1.30 -3.89
CA ALA A 176 -15.32 0.07 -3.12
C ALA A 176 -16.50 -0.88 -3.44
N GLU A 177 -17.69 -0.37 -3.68
CA GLU A 177 -18.83 -1.18 -4.13
C GLU A 177 -18.57 -1.74 -5.54
N ALA A 178 -18.01 -0.95 -6.45
CA ALA A 178 -17.61 -1.44 -7.76
C ALA A 178 -16.56 -2.58 -7.67
N ALA A 179 -15.60 -2.48 -6.75
CA ALA A 179 -14.63 -3.54 -6.51
C ALA A 179 -15.32 -4.83 -6.03
N ARG A 180 -16.25 -4.72 -5.08
CA ARG A 180 -17.03 -5.85 -4.57
C ARG A 180 -17.89 -6.50 -5.67
N GLU A 181 -18.57 -5.70 -6.49
CA GLU A 181 -19.38 -6.19 -7.62
C GLU A 181 -18.53 -6.95 -8.66
N CYS A 182 -17.30 -6.48 -8.90
CA CYS A 182 -16.35 -7.13 -9.80
C CYS A 182 -15.65 -8.35 -9.18
N GLY A 183 -15.84 -8.63 -7.88
CA GLY A 183 -15.12 -9.70 -7.17
C GLY A 183 -13.63 -9.40 -7.05
N LEU A 184 -13.25 -8.12 -6.93
CA LEU A 184 -11.89 -7.68 -6.60
C LEU A 184 -11.74 -7.55 -5.09
N GLY A 185 -10.56 -7.89 -4.58
CA GLY A 185 -10.14 -7.46 -3.26
C GLY A 185 -9.89 -5.94 -3.24
N LEU A 186 -10.00 -5.34 -2.06
CA LEU A 186 -9.89 -3.90 -1.87
C LEU A 186 -8.85 -3.55 -0.82
N ASN A 187 -7.88 -2.74 -1.22
CA ASN A 187 -6.94 -2.09 -0.32
C ASN A 187 -7.19 -0.58 -0.29
N GLY A 188 -6.85 0.06 0.83
CA GLY A 188 -6.77 1.51 0.94
C GLY A 188 -5.41 1.90 1.50
N GLY A 189 -4.87 3.04 1.07
CA GLY A 189 -3.54 3.38 1.53
C GLY A 189 -3.17 4.84 1.35
N HIS A 190 -1.92 5.13 1.68
CA HIS A 190 -1.16 6.36 1.53
C HIS A 190 -1.43 7.40 2.64
N ASP A 191 -2.64 7.99 2.75
CA ASP A 191 -2.90 9.15 3.64
C ASP A 191 -3.85 8.85 4.81
N LEU A 192 -4.11 7.56 5.07
CA LEU A 192 -4.88 7.14 6.24
C LEU A 192 -4.07 7.38 7.52
N SER A 193 -4.77 7.85 8.58
CA SER A 193 -4.19 8.23 9.86
C SER A 193 -5.07 7.82 11.04
N LEU A 194 -4.62 8.01 12.27
CA LEU A 194 -5.44 7.77 13.48
C LEU A 194 -6.75 8.58 13.50
N GLU A 195 -6.81 9.70 12.77
CA GLU A 195 -8.00 10.57 12.74
C GLU A 195 -9.10 10.03 11.82
N ASN A 196 -8.72 9.43 10.69
CA ASN A 196 -9.66 9.12 9.61
C ASN A 196 -9.86 7.61 9.35
N LEU A 197 -8.95 6.75 9.86
CA LEU A 197 -8.93 5.32 9.58
C LEU A 197 -10.19 4.58 10.07
N ALA A 198 -10.63 4.85 11.30
CA ALA A 198 -11.80 4.17 11.87
C ALA A 198 -13.04 4.40 11.00
N TYR A 199 -13.26 5.65 10.59
CA TYR A 199 -14.40 6.01 9.75
C TYR A 199 -14.30 5.40 8.33
N PHE A 200 -13.10 5.36 7.75
CA PHE A 200 -12.87 4.66 6.49
C PHE A 200 -13.28 3.18 6.57
N CYS A 201 -12.81 2.47 7.59
CA CYS A 201 -13.13 1.06 7.80
C CYS A 201 -14.62 0.83 8.17
N GLU A 202 -15.26 1.77 8.88
CA GLU A 202 -16.69 1.73 9.18
C GLU A 202 -17.55 1.80 7.90
N ARG A 203 -17.18 2.72 7.00
CA ARG A 203 -17.93 2.95 5.76
C ARG A 203 -17.64 1.92 4.68
N ILE A 204 -16.48 1.26 4.74
CA ILE A 204 -16.04 0.22 3.81
C ILE A 204 -15.63 -1.04 4.59
N PRO A 205 -16.57 -1.76 5.23
CA PRO A 205 -16.26 -2.87 6.13
C PRO A 205 -15.71 -4.13 5.42
N TRP A 206 -15.73 -4.17 4.09
CA TRP A 206 -15.14 -5.21 3.27
C TRP A 206 -13.75 -4.86 2.72
N CYS A 207 -13.14 -3.76 3.16
CA CYS A 207 -11.74 -3.46 2.87
C CYS A 207 -10.86 -4.59 3.41
N ASP A 208 -10.03 -5.19 2.54
CA ASP A 208 -9.16 -6.31 2.91
C ASP A 208 -7.94 -5.85 3.69
N GLU A 209 -7.35 -4.72 3.27
CA GLU A 209 -6.08 -4.25 3.83
C GLU A 209 -5.98 -2.72 3.75
N VAL A 210 -5.31 -2.14 4.74
CA VAL A 210 -4.84 -0.75 4.68
C VAL A 210 -3.32 -0.72 4.77
N SER A 211 -2.69 0.02 3.83
CA SER A 211 -1.23 0.20 3.78
C SER A 211 -0.88 1.61 4.25
N ILE A 212 -0.29 1.73 5.46
CA ILE A 212 -0.07 3.02 6.10
C ILE A 212 1.41 3.23 6.39
N GLY A 213 1.96 4.35 5.90
CA GLY A 213 3.38 4.67 6.04
C GLY A 213 3.63 5.99 6.76
N HIS A 214 3.46 7.10 6.05
CA HIS A 214 3.90 8.41 6.56
C HIS A 214 3.26 8.77 7.91
N ALA A 215 1.96 8.68 8.02
CA ALA A 215 1.24 9.01 9.25
C ALA A 215 1.67 8.11 10.41
N LEU A 216 1.70 6.78 10.20
CA LEU A 216 2.08 5.82 11.24
C LEU A 216 3.52 6.06 11.75
N ILE A 217 4.48 6.29 10.86
CA ILE A 217 5.87 6.53 11.28
C ILE A 217 6.03 7.90 11.94
N SER A 218 5.26 8.91 11.51
CA SER A 218 5.23 10.22 12.18
C SER A 218 4.68 10.12 13.60
N ASP A 219 3.59 9.40 13.80
CA ASP A 219 3.01 9.13 15.12
C ASP A 219 3.98 8.36 16.01
N ALA A 220 4.72 7.41 15.42
CA ALA A 220 5.70 6.61 16.16
C ALA A 220 6.86 7.42 16.76
N LEU A 221 7.15 8.60 16.24
CA LEU A 221 8.14 9.52 16.82
C LEU A 221 7.69 10.06 18.19
N TYR A 222 6.38 10.12 18.43
CA TYR A 222 5.80 10.64 19.68
C TYR A 222 5.34 9.54 20.63
N TYR A 223 4.78 8.44 20.09
CA TYR A 223 4.14 7.39 20.89
C TYR A 223 4.99 6.12 21.01
N GLY A 224 6.08 6.01 20.25
CA GLY A 224 6.84 4.79 20.10
C GLY A 224 6.18 3.80 19.15
N LEU A 225 7.00 3.02 18.43
CA LEU A 225 6.55 2.21 17.29
C LEU A 225 5.52 1.13 17.70
N GLU A 226 5.75 0.42 18.83
CA GLU A 226 4.82 -0.60 19.33
C GLU A 226 3.44 -0.02 19.64
N ASN A 227 3.41 1.04 20.46
CA ASN A 227 2.14 1.69 20.80
C ASN A 227 1.39 2.16 19.55
N THR A 228 2.12 2.73 18.60
CA THR A 228 1.51 3.25 17.37
C THR A 228 0.90 2.13 16.55
N VAL A 229 1.61 1.03 16.28
CA VAL A 229 1.04 -0.12 15.57
C VAL A 229 -0.24 -0.61 16.25
N GLN A 230 -0.24 -0.73 17.58
CA GLN A 230 -1.42 -1.14 18.33
C GLN A 230 -2.55 -0.10 18.30
N MET A 231 -2.24 1.20 18.24
CA MET A 231 -3.26 2.25 18.07
C MET A 231 -3.96 2.11 16.72
N TYR A 232 -3.22 1.95 15.62
CA TYR A 232 -3.79 1.73 14.29
C TYR A 232 -4.63 0.45 14.22
N GLN A 233 -4.17 -0.64 14.83
CA GLN A 233 -4.95 -1.87 14.97
C GLN A 233 -6.28 -1.67 15.73
N ARG A 234 -6.28 -0.80 16.76
CA ARG A 234 -7.51 -0.47 17.50
C ARG A 234 -8.47 0.34 16.65
N GLU A 235 -7.99 1.30 15.85
CA GLU A 235 -8.85 2.08 14.95
C GLU A 235 -9.54 1.18 13.91
N ILE A 236 -8.82 0.21 13.33
CA ILE A 236 -9.40 -0.79 12.42
C ILE A 236 -10.50 -1.64 13.12
N ARG A 237 -10.29 -1.97 14.39
CA ARG A 237 -11.26 -2.80 15.17
C ARG A 237 -12.48 -2.03 15.63
N LYS A 238 -12.41 -0.72 15.80
CA LYS A 238 -13.56 0.12 16.18
C LYS A 238 -14.67 0.15 15.13
N ALA A 239 -14.31 -0.11 13.88
CA ALA A 239 -15.22 -0.14 12.73
C ALA A 239 -16.16 -1.36 12.70
N LYS A 240 -16.23 -2.12 13.79
CA LYS A 240 -17.13 -3.26 14.01
C LYS A 240 -18.19 -2.88 15.04
#